data_cb5aa8a4471fdbb2ff81d7c0629cf57c
#
_entry.id   cb5aa8a4471fdbb2ff81d7c0629cf57c
#
_cell.length_a   1.000
_cell.length_b   1.000
_cell.length_c   1.000
_cell.angle_alpha   90.00
_cell.angle_beta   90.00
_cell.angle_gamma   90.00
#
_symmetry.space_group_name_H-M   'P 1'
#
loop_
_entity.id
_entity.type
_entity.pdbx_description
1 polymer ?
#
loop_
_entity_poly.entity_id
_entity_poly.type
_entity_poly.pdbx_seq_one_letter_code
_entity_poly.pdbx_strand_id
1 'polypeptide(L)'
;MRFRLATWNINSVRLRLDLVSRFVRAHRPDMLCLQEIKCIEGKFPARELGALGFPHIAVAGQKGYHGVATLSRLPFTLMERRDICGRGHARHLSVVLEGGGAKPLVLHNVYVPAGGDIPDPALNEKFRHKLEFLEALASWFGAMRGRTKIRMIMAGDLNVAPLPTDVWSHRQLLKVVSHTPAEVERLERVQASHGWVDVMRRHVPAEKKLFTWWSYRNRDWRASNRGRRLDHIWMTPALDGAARAMTVLDEARDWPRTSDHVPVIADFVIE
;
A
#
# COMPACT_ATOMS: atom_id res chain seq x y z
N MET A 1 17.36 -0.58 14.61
CA MET A 1 16.58 -1.72 14.06
C MET A 1 16.76 -1.76 12.55
N ARG A 2 17.02 -2.95 11.95
CA ARG A 2 17.11 -3.14 10.50
C ARG A 2 16.02 -4.12 10.07
N PHE A 3 15.26 -3.80 9.00
CA PHE A 3 14.22 -4.68 8.47
C PHE A 3 13.88 -4.36 7.01
N ARG A 4 13.37 -5.37 6.32
CA ARG A 4 12.83 -5.30 4.96
C ARG A 4 11.31 -5.29 5.01
N LEU A 5 10.69 -4.20 4.55
CA LEU A 5 9.25 -4.07 4.38
C LEU A 5 8.86 -4.33 2.93
N ALA A 6 7.81 -5.09 2.73
CA ALA A 6 7.17 -5.20 1.42
C ALA A 6 5.69 -4.84 1.51
N THR A 7 5.14 -4.25 0.45
CA THR A 7 3.69 -4.09 0.25
C THR A 7 3.28 -4.68 -1.08
N TRP A 8 2.12 -5.34 -1.11
CA TRP A 8 1.58 -5.97 -2.31
C TRP A 8 0.05 -6.08 -2.27
N ASN A 9 -0.63 -5.42 -3.18
CA ASN A 9 -2.03 -5.76 -3.45
C ASN A 9 -2.05 -7.12 -4.15
N ILE A 10 -2.41 -8.17 -3.41
CA ILE A 10 -2.35 -9.55 -3.88
C ILE A 10 -3.58 -9.97 -4.67
N ASN A 11 -4.64 -9.17 -4.67
CA ASN A 11 -5.88 -9.46 -5.39
C ASN A 11 -6.39 -10.89 -5.14
N SER A 12 -6.69 -11.23 -3.88
CA SER A 12 -7.06 -12.53 -3.30
C SER A 12 -5.85 -13.38 -2.87
N VAL A 13 -5.59 -13.34 -1.55
CA VAL A 13 -4.47 -14.09 -0.95
C VAL A 13 -4.62 -15.59 -1.10
N ARG A 14 -5.85 -16.14 -1.01
CA ARG A 14 -6.10 -17.60 -1.15
C ARG A 14 -5.85 -18.09 -2.56
N LEU A 15 -6.19 -17.28 -3.56
CA LEU A 15 -5.97 -17.62 -4.97
C LEU A 15 -4.47 -17.57 -5.34
N ARG A 16 -3.71 -16.74 -4.64
CA ARG A 16 -2.30 -16.44 -4.96
C ARG A 16 -1.33 -16.78 -3.83
N LEU A 17 -1.71 -17.74 -2.97
CA LEU A 17 -0.86 -18.17 -1.86
C LEU A 17 0.51 -18.67 -2.32
N ASP A 18 0.54 -19.39 -3.44
CA ASP A 18 1.79 -19.87 -4.04
C ASP A 18 2.71 -18.73 -4.48
N LEU A 19 2.12 -17.65 -5.00
CA LEU A 19 2.88 -16.46 -5.40
C LEU A 19 3.44 -15.71 -4.19
N VAL A 20 2.65 -15.59 -3.11
CA VAL A 20 3.15 -15.04 -1.84
C VAL A 20 4.29 -15.90 -1.31
N SER A 21 4.14 -17.23 -1.35
CA SER A 21 5.17 -18.17 -0.91
C SER A 21 6.45 -18.04 -1.73
N ARG A 22 6.33 -17.95 -3.05
CA ARG A 22 7.45 -17.72 -3.97
C ARG A 22 8.17 -16.41 -3.64
N PHE A 23 7.40 -15.31 -3.50
CA PHE A 23 7.93 -14.00 -3.16
C PHE A 23 8.69 -14.02 -1.83
N VAL A 24 8.08 -14.56 -0.78
CA VAL A 24 8.67 -14.60 0.57
C VAL A 24 9.96 -15.42 0.59
N ARG A 25 10.02 -16.55 -0.11
CA ARG A 25 11.23 -17.39 -0.18
C ARG A 25 12.37 -16.69 -0.92
N ALA A 26 12.06 -15.98 -2.01
CA ALA A 26 13.06 -15.30 -2.83
C ALA A 26 13.59 -14.01 -2.19
N HIS A 27 12.69 -13.17 -1.64
CA HIS A 27 13.03 -11.81 -1.22
C HIS A 27 13.11 -11.62 0.29
N ARG A 28 12.64 -12.61 1.09
CA ARG A 28 12.76 -12.68 2.55
C ARG A 28 12.37 -11.38 3.26
N PRO A 29 11.16 -10.82 3.03
CA PRO A 29 10.74 -9.66 3.77
C PRO A 29 10.59 -9.98 5.26
N ASP A 30 10.98 -9.03 6.12
CA ASP A 30 10.72 -9.12 7.56
C ASP A 30 9.27 -8.75 7.87
N MET A 31 8.71 -7.85 7.06
CA MET A 31 7.30 -7.44 7.13
C MET A 31 6.66 -7.42 5.75
N LEU A 32 5.43 -7.89 5.66
CA LEU A 32 4.65 -7.93 4.43
C LEU A 32 3.24 -7.38 4.67
N CYS A 33 2.91 -6.27 4.02
CA CYS A 33 1.59 -5.67 3.96
C CYS A 33 0.86 -6.17 2.71
N LEU A 34 -0.25 -6.88 2.90
CA LEU A 34 -1.12 -7.35 1.82
C LEU A 34 -2.40 -6.54 1.78
N GLN A 35 -2.86 -6.17 0.58
CA GLN A 35 -4.14 -5.56 0.31
C GLN A 35 -4.97 -6.48 -0.59
N GLU A 36 -6.28 -6.26 -0.62
CA GLU A 36 -7.24 -7.12 -1.33
C GLU A 36 -7.11 -8.61 -0.99
N ILE A 37 -6.99 -8.93 0.29
CA ILE A 37 -6.92 -10.35 0.72
C ILE A 37 -8.19 -11.13 0.39
N LYS A 38 -9.34 -10.44 0.22
CA LYS A 38 -10.65 -10.96 -0.23
C LYS A 38 -11.14 -12.17 0.56
N CYS A 39 -10.89 -12.19 1.85
CA CYS A 39 -11.38 -13.22 2.76
C CYS A 39 -11.63 -12.66 4.16
N ILE A 40 -12.53 -13.30 4.89
CA ILE A 40 -12.71 -13.07 6.34
C ILE A 40 -11.52 -13.65 7.10
N GLU A 41 -11.30 -13.19 8.33
CA GLU A 41 -10.16 -13.63 9.17
C GLU A 41 -10.09 -15.16 9.31
N GLY A 42 -11.19 -15.82 9.62
CA GLY A 42 -11.24 -17.28 9.78
C GLY A 42 -10.96 -18.10 8.51
N LYS A 43 -10.83 -17.43 7.34
CA LYS A 43 -10.44 -18.06 6.06
C LYS A 43 -9.10 -17.55 5.53
N PHE A 44 -8.42 -16.70 6.30
CA PHE A 44 -7.09 -16.25 5.96
C PHE A 44 -6.10 -17.42 6.15
N PRO A 45 -5.16 -17.67 5.23
CA PRO A 45 -4.22 -18.79 5.30
C PRO A 45 -3.10 -18.53 6.29
N ALA A 46 -3.44 -18.26 7.56
CA ALA A 46 -2.49 -17.88 8.59
C ALA A 46 -1.48 -18.99 8.92
N ARG A 47 -1.91 -20.25 8.89
CA ARG A 47 -1.02 -21.40 9.14
C ARG A 47 0.06 -21.51 8.06
N GLU A 48 -0.34 -21.45 6.80
CA GLU A 48 0.56 -21.55 5.65
C GLU A 48 1.54 -20.39 5.59
N LEU A 49 1.07 -19.17 5.86
CA LEU A 49 1.90 -17.98 5.89
C LEU A 49 2.79 -17.95 7.13
N GLY A 50 2.32 -18.44 8.28
CA GLY A 50 3.13 -18.64 9.48
C GLY A 50 4.30 -19.61 9.23
N ALA A 51 4.07 -20.68 8.48
CA ALA A 51 5.11 -21.63 8.08
C ALA A 51 6.19 -21.04 7.17
N LEU A 52 5.94 -19.87 6.54
CA LEU A 52 6.94 -19.10 5.81
C LEU A 52 7.83 -18.22 6.73
N GLY A 53 7.61 -18.30 8.04
CA GLY A 53 8.39 -17.60 9.04
C GLY A 53 7.78 -16.28 9.50
N PHE A 54 6.45 -16.12 9.42
CA PHE A 54 5.72 -14.98 9.98
C PHE A 54 4.93 -15.39 11.24
N PRO A 55 5.54 -15.38 12.44
CA PRO A 55 4.84 -15.72 13.68
C PRO A 55 3.80 -14.68 14.10
N HIS A 56 3.94 -13.44 13.61
CA HIS A 56 3.05 -12.34 13.96
C HIS A 56 2.21 -11.95 12.74
N ILE A 57 0.88 -12.12 12.85
CA ILE A 57 -0.07 -11.87 11.77
C ILE A 57 -1.25 -11.07 12.31
N ALA A 58 -1.53 -9.92 11.71
CA ALA A 58 -2.74 -9.13 11.96
C ALA A 58 -3.57 -9.08 10.67
N VAL A 59 -4.88 -9.31 10.79
CA VAL A 59 -5.80 -9.35 9.65
C VAL A 59 -7.00 -8.45 9.93
N ALA A 60 -7.38 -7.62 8.97
CA ALA A 60 -8.68 -6.99 8.90
C ALA A 60 -9.37 -7.53 7.64
N GLY A 61 -10.18 -8.58 7.83
CA GLY A 61 -10.77 -9.36 6.74
C GLY A 61 -12.18 -8.93 6.39
N GLN A 62 -12.56 -9.11 5.12
CA GLN A 62 -13.93 -8.88 4.64
C GLN A 62 -14.29 -9.92 3.57
N LYS A 63 -15.55 -10.38 3.57
CA LYS A 63 -16.00 -11.42 2.65
C LYS A 63 -16.02 -10.90 1.20
N GLY A 64 -15.26 -11.55 0.33
CA GLY A 64 -15.29 -11.34 -1.12
C GLY A 64 -14.62 -10.06 -1.64
N TYR A 65 -14.50 -9.03 -0.82
CA TYR A 65 -13.96 -7.72 -1.19
C TYR A 65 -12.95 -7.23 -0.16
N HIS A 66 -12.09 -6.27 -0.55
CA HIS A 66 -11.19 -5.57 0.35
C HIS A 66 -10.33 -6.49 1.23
N GLY A 67 -10.11 -6.07 2.46
CA GLY A 67 -9.30 -6.75 3.46
C GLY A 67 -7.82 -6.45 3.31
N VAL A 68 -7.18 -6.22 4.46
CA VAL A 68 -5.75 -5.99 4.57
C VAL A 68 -5.16 -6.92 5.63
N ALA A 69 -3.90 -7.34 5.43
CA ALA A 69 -3.18 -8.14 6.41
C ALA A 69 -1.73 -7.69 6.50
N THR A 70 -1.21 -7.67 7.73
CA THR A 70 0.20 -7.40 8.01
C THR A 70 0.81 -8.64 8.65
N LEU A 71 1.86 -9.15 8.01
CA LEU A 71 2.64 -10.30 8.45
C LEU A 71 4.02 -9.81 8.87
N SER A 72 4.60 -10.36 9.95
CA SER A 72 5.89 -9.93 10.45
C SER A 72 6.68 -11.08 11.06
N ARG A 73 8.00 -11.04 10.85
CA ARG A 73 9.00 -11.81 11.60
C ARG A 73 9.34 -11.14 12.94
N LEU A 74 9.17 -9.82 12.98
CA LEU A 74 9.42 -8.99 14.15
C LEU A 74 8.15 -8.95 15.03
N PRO A 75 8.28 -8.97 16.36
CA PRO A 75 7.14 -8.85 17.25
C PRO A 75 6.46 -7.49 17.07
N PHE A 76 5.15 -7.50 17.11
CA PHE A 76 4.32 -6.30 17.11
C PHE A 76 3.07 -6.48 17.98
N THR A 77 2.51 -5.36 18.42
CA THR A 77 1.17 -5.27 18.98
C THR A 77 0.21 -4.67 17.96
N LEU A 78 -0.97 -5.27 17.79
CA LEU A 78 -2.03 -4.68 16.98
C LEU A 78 -2.50 -3.38 17.64
N MET A 79 -2.37 -2.27 16.92
CA MET A 79 -2.78 -0.96 17.42
C MET A 79 -4.25 -0.69 17.11
N GLU A 80 -4.64 -0.81 15.84
CA GLU A 80 -5.96 -0.40 15.40
C GLU A 80 -6.38 -1.07 14.08
N ARG A 81 -7.68 -1.33 13.95
CA ARG A 81 -8.38 -1.57 12.69
C ARG A 81 -9.39 -0.44 12.53
N ARG A 82 -9.09 0.53 11.68
CA ARG A 82 -9.92 1.73 11.54
C ARG A 82 -10.84 1.63 10.33
N ASP A 83 -12.12 1.81 10.56
CA ASP A 83 -13.07 2.11 9.49
C ASP A 83 -13.01 3.62 9.18
N ILE A 84 -12.24 3.96 8.15
CA ILE A 84 -11.90 5.36 7.83
C ILE A 84 -13.14 6.21 7.48
N CYS A 85 -14.16 5.60 6.85
CA CYS A 85 -15.35 6.31 6.40
C CYS A 85 -16.65 5.88 7.09
N GLY A 86 -16.59 5.03 8.12
CA GLY A 86 -17.77 4.53 8.80
C GLY A 86 -18.65 3.61 7.93
N ARG A 87 -18.07 2.94 6.91
CA ARG A 87 -18.80 2.08 5.96
C ARG A 87 -18.64 0.58 6.25
N GLY A 88 -18.00 0.22 7.34
CA GLY A 88 -17.71 -1.17 7.70
C GLY A 88 -16.67 -1.83 6.79
N HIS A 89 -15.79 -1.06 6.13
CA HIS A 89 -14.83 -1.58 5.18
C HIS A 89 -13.47 -1.88 5.82
N ALA A 90 -12.99 -3.12 5.67
CA ALA A 90 -11.68 -3.56 6.13
C ALA A 90 -10.57 -3.07 5.18
N ARG A 91 -10.15 -1.79 5.32
CA ARG A 91 -9.19 -1.12 4.43
C ARG A 91 -7.98 -0.56 5.14
N HIS A 92 -7.94 -0.67 6.46
CA HIS A 92 -6.82 -0.19 7.25
C HIS A 92 -6.59 -1.09 8.46
N LEU A 93 -5.34 -1.34 8.75
CA LEU A 93 -4.87 -1.78 10.06
C LEU A 93 -3.50 -1.17 10.35
N SER A 94 -3.21 -0.95 11.61
CA SER A 94 -1.89 -0.52 12.07
C SER A 94 -1.36 -1.40 13.19
N VAL A 95 -0.05 -1.54 13.23
CA VAL A 95 0.67 -2.30 14.24
C VAL A 95 1.80 -1.44 14.81
N VAL A 96 2.12 -1.65 16.08
CA VAL A 96 3.28 -1.06 16.77
C VAL A 96 4.38 -2.11 16.80
N LEU A 97 5.51 -1.83 16.19
CA LEU A 97 6.69 -2.69 16.23
C LEU A 97 7.41 -2.53 17.55
N GLU A 98 7.72 -3.65 18.15
CA GLU A 98 8.53 -3.74 19.36
C GLU A 98 10.03 -3.72 18.99
N GLY A 99 10.88 -3.25 19.91
CA GLY A 99 12.34 -3.26 19.72
C GLY A 99 12.91 -2.11 18.88
N GLY A 100 12.09 -1.12 18.51
CA GLY A 100 12.52 0.09 17.77
C GLY A 100 13.27 1.13 18.62
N GLY A 101 13.84 0.76 19.76
CA GLY A 101 14.46 1.70 20.70
C GLY A 101 13.42 2.39 21.60
N ALA A 102 13.78 3.54 22.20
CA ALA A 102 12.94 4.27 23.17
C ALA A 102 11.62 4.82 22.58
N LYS A 103 11.44 4.79 21.26
CA LYS A 103 10.25 5.33 20.60
C LYS A 103 9.57 4.25 19.74
N PRO A 104 8.24 4.09 19.87
CA PRO A 104 7.50 3.11 19.08
C PRO A 104 7.57 3.47 17.58
N LEU A 105 7.59 2.43 16.73
CA LEU A 105 7.42 2.54 15.28
C LEU A 105 6.06 1.99 14.90
N VAL A 106 5.22 2.83 14.31
CA VAL A 106 3.89 2.43 13.84
C VAL A 106 3.92 2.13 12.35
N LEU A 107 3.43 0.98 11.94
CA LEU A 107 3.22 0.63 10.54
C LEU A 107 1.72 0.63 10.24
N HIS A 108 1.31 1.45 9.29
CA HIS A 108 -0.03 1.49 8.72
C HIS A 108 -0.07 0.74 7.40
N ASN A 109 -0.98 -0.23 7.28
CA ASN A 109 -1.32 -0.90 6.03
C ASN A 109 -2.66 -0.34 5.55
N VAL A 110 -2.67 0.33 4.40
CA VAL A 110 -3.81 1.09 3.88
C VAL A 110 -4.21 0.59 2.49
N TYR A 111 -5.51 0.45 2.27
CA TYR A 111 -6.10 0.14 0.97
C TYR A 111 -7.18 1.17 0.61
N VAL A 112 -6.82 2.19 -0.17
CA VAL A 112 -7.73 3.23 -0.65
C VAL A 112 -8.71 2.64 -1.66
N PRO A 113 -10.00 3.01 -1.66
CA PRO A 113 -10.96 2.55 -2.68
C PRO A 113 -10.49 2.79 -4.11
N ALA A 114 -10.70 1.81 -5.00
CA ALA A 114 -10.30 1.93 -6.41
C ALA A 114 -11.02 3.06 -7.16
N GLY A 115 -12.28 3.36 -6.80
CA GLY A 115 -13.03 4.48 -7.37
C GLY A 115 -13.89 4.13 -8.60
N GLY A 116 -13.84 2.89 -9.11
CA GLY A 116 -14.61 2.48 -10.30
C GLY A 116 -14.08 3.11 -11.60
N ASP A 117 -14.94 3.26 -12.60
CA ASP A 117 -14.53 3.66 -13.96
C ASP A 117 -14.90 5.11 -14.33
N ILE A 118 -15.92 5.69 -13.67
CA ILE A 118 -16.42 7.05 -13.96
C ILE A 118 -15.87 8.03 -12.93
N PRO A 119 -15.04 9.02 -13.31
CA PRO A 119 -14.43 9.98 -12.38
C PRO A 119 -15.37 11.17 -12.08
N ASP A 120 -16.61 10.89 -11.76
CA ASP A 120 -17.61 11.86 -11.36
C ASP A 120 -18.29 11.41 -10.06
N PRO A 121 -18.13 12.15 -8.94
CA PRO A 121 -18.70 11.76 -7.67
C PRO A 121 -20.24 11.86 -7.61
N ALA A 122 -20.87 12.61 -8.50
CA ALA A 122 -22.32 12.67 -8.60
C ALA A 122 -22.92 11.44 -9.27
N LEU A 123 -22.18 10.87 -10.24
CA LEU A 123 -22.62 9.73 -11.05
C LEU A 123 -22.07 8.39 -10.55
N ASN A 124 -20.99 8.41 -9.76
CA ASN A 124 -20.29 7.21 -9.35
C ASN A 124 -20.00 7.22 -7.84
N GLU A 125 -20.80 6.47 -7.10
CA GLU A 125 -20.67 6.29 -5.65
C GLU A 125 -19.29 5.76 -5.24
N LYS A 126 -18.66 4.89 -6.06
CA LYS A 126 -17.33 4.34 -5.77
C LYS A 126 -16.27 5.44 -5.87
N PHE A 127 -16.42 6.37 -6.79
CA PHE A 127 -15.51 7.50 -6.94
C PHE A 127 -15.70 8.50 -5.80
N ARG A 128 -16.96 8.83 -5.44
CA ARG A 128 -17.28 9.67 -4.28
C ARG A 128 -16.65 9.08 -3.01
N HIS A 129 -16.87 7.79 -2.74
CA HIS A 129 -16.29 7.11 -1.59
C HIS A 129 -14.75 7.20 -1.55
N LYS A 130 -14.09 7.09 -2.70
CA LYS A 130 -12.63 7.25 -2.79
C LYS A 130 -12.18 8.64 -2.36
N LEU A 131 -12.85 9.68 -2.84
CA LEU A 131 -12.54 11.06 -2.48
C LEU A 131 -12.77 11.32 -0.99
N GLU A 132 -13.91 10.87 -0.45
CA GLU A 132 -14.23 10.93 0.98
C GLU A 132 -13.19 10.19 1.84
N PHE A 133 -12.73 9.02 1.39
CA PHE A 133 -11.73 8.23 2.09
C PHE A 133 -10.39 8.98 2.18
N LEU A 134 -9.94 9.61 1.11
CA LEU A 134 -8.71 10.40 1.09
C LEU A 134 -8.84 11.63 2.00
N GLU A 135 -9.99 12.30 2.01
CA GLU A 135 -10.25 13.44 2.91
C GLU A 135 -10.26 13.03 4.39
N ALA A 136 -10.93 11.92 4.71
CA ALA A 136 -10.95 11.37 6.06
C ALA A 136 -9.54 10.94 6.52
N LEU A 137 -8.74 10.34 5.61
CA LEU A 137 -7.37 9.96 5.88
C LEU A 137 -6.48 11.18 6.17
N ALA A 138 -6.62 12.25 5.36
CA ALA A 138 -5.91 13.52 5.58
C ALA A 138 -6.27 14.17 6.91
N SER A 139 -7.55 14.20 7.25
CA SER A 139 -8.04 14.75 8.52
C SER A 139 -7.52 13.96 9.71
N TRP A 140 -7.54 12.62 9.62
CA TRP A 140 -7.06 11.75 10.70
C TRP A 140 -5.56 11.93 10.95
N PHE A 141 -4.72 11.89 9.93
CA PHE A 141 -3.28 12.12 10.10
C PHE A 141 -2.97 13.57 10.48
N GLY A 142 -3.74 14.54 9.98
CA GLY A 142 -3.62 15.95 10.36
C GLY A 142 -3.86 16.19 11.85
N ALA A 143 -4.80 15.48 12.45
CA ALA A 143 -5.07 15.56 13.90
C ALA A 143 -3.88 15.03 14.76
N MET A 144 -3.00 14.23 14.17
CA MET A 144 -1.79 13.75 14.83
C MET A 144 -0.56 14.63 14.63
N ARG A 145 -0.64 15.66 13.78
CA ARG A 145 0.52 16.50 13.37
C ARG A 145 1.24 17.18 14.54
N GLY A 146 0.53 17.55 15.61
CA GLY A 146 1.15 18.14 16.81
C GLY A 146 2.07 17.17 17.58
N ARG A 147 2.09 15.90 17.21
CA ARG A 147 2.95 14.86 17.78
C ARG A 147 4.18 14.62 16.89
N THR A 148 4.96 15.64 16.61
CA THR A 148 6.01 15.71 15.59
C THR A 148 7.14 14.67 15.68
N LYS A 149 7.21 13.88 16.76
CA LYS A 149 8.24 12.85 16.96
C LYS A 149 7.74 11.43 16.77
N ILE A 150 6.52 11.25 16.23
CA ILE A 150 5.99 9.91 15.98
C ILE A 150 6.70 9.32 14.76
N ARG A 151 7.23 8.11 14.93
CA ARG A 151 7.83 7.33 13.85
C ARG A 151 6.75 6.46 13.23
N MET A 152 6.32 6.79 12.02
CA MET A 152 5.31 6.03 11.29
C MET A 152 5.79 5.70 9.89
N ILE A 153 5.40 4.52 9.42
CA ILE A 153 5.47 4.12 8.02
C ILE A 153 4.03 3.82 7.57
N MET A 154 3.64 4.31 6.41
CA MET A 154 2.40 3.94 5.73
C MET A 154 2.76 3.22 4.46
N ALA A 155 2.25 2.01 4.28
CA ALA A 155 2.44 1.20 3.09
C ALA A 155 1.09 0.68 2.59
N GLY A 156 0.95 0.56 1.27
CA GLY A 156 -0.25 -0.02 0.69
C GLY A 156 -0.61 0.50 -0.68
N ASP A 157 -1.76 0.06 -1.15
CA ASP A 157 -2.36 0.50 -2.39
C ASP A 157 -3.22 1.75 -2.13
N LEU A 158 -2.68 2.92 -2.49
CA LEU A 158 -3.39 4.19 -2.36
C LEU A 158 -4.25 4.51 -3.58
N ASN A 159 -4.21 3.67 -4.61
CA ASN A 159 -5.05 3.77 -5.83
C ASN A 159 -5.00 5.12 -6.56
N VAL A 160 -3.99 5.95 -6.30
CA VAL A 160 -3.77 7.25 -6.97
C VAL A 160 -2.32 7.36 -7.40
N ALA A 161 -2.13 7.73 -8.67
CA ALA A 161 -0.84 8.03 -9.27
C ALA A 161 -0.64 9.56 -9.30
N PRO A 162 0.14 10.17 -8.39
CA PRO A 162 0.16 11.62 -8.24
C PRO A 162 0.92 12.38 -9.35
N LEU A 163 2.05 11.83 -9.84
CA LEU A 163 2.90 12.55 -10.78
C LEU A 163 2.60 12.20 -12.25
N PRO A 164 2.92 13.09 -13.19
CA PRO A 164 2.85 12.78 -14.63
C PRO A 164 3.66 11.55 -15.03
N THR A 165 4.72 11.25 -14.32
CA THR A 165 5.61 10.10 -14.50
C THR A 165 5.15 8.84 -13.76
N ASP A 166 4.13 8.95 -12.92
CA ASP A 166 3.47 7.83 -12.25
C ASP A 166 2.44 7.11 -13.14
N VAL A 167 2.25 7.61 -14.35
CA VAL A 167 1.33 7.05 -15.35
C VAL A 167 1.98 6.96 -16.71
N TRP A 168 1.52 6.01 -17.52
CA TRP A 168 2.04 5.81 -18.87
C TRP A 168 1.79 7.03 -19.80
N SER A 169 0.68 7.78 -19.57
CA SER A 169 0.35 9.00 -20.30
C SER A 169 -0.45 9.96 -19.42
N HIS A 170 0.18 11.01 -18.95
CA HIS A 170 -0.47 12.06 -18.15
C HIS A 170 -1.71 12.63 -18.86
N ARG A 171 -1.54 13.09 -20.09
CA ARG A 171 -2.61 13.72 -20.88
C ARG A 171 -3.85 12.83 -21.03
N GLN A 172 -3.68 11.52 -21.28
CA GLN A 172 -4.81 10.61 -21.48
C GLN A 172 -5.49 10.24 -20.16
N LEU A 173 -4.75 10.23 -19.04
CA LEU A 173 -5.27 9.78 -17.75
C LEU A 173 -5.83 10.91 -16.87
N LEU A 174 -5.73 12.17 -17.25
CA LEU A 174 -6.34 13.29 -16.52
C LEU A 174 -7.87 13.15 -16.31
N LYS A 175 -8.54 12.37 -17.16
CA LYS A 175 -9.98 12.09 -17.07
C LYS A 175 -10.28 10.63 -16.73
N VAL A 176 -9.30 9.92 -16.17
CA VAL A 176 -9.42 8.49 -15.84
C VAL A 176 -9.14 8.30 -14.36
N VAL A 177 -10.00 7.55 -13.70
CA VAL A 177 -9.84 7.19 -12.27
C VAL A 177 -8.42 6.70 -12.00
N SER A 178 -7.86 7.10 -10.89
CA SER A 178 -6.50 6.97 -10.36
C SER A 178 -5.50 8.07 -10.74
N HIS A 179 -5.87 9.02 -11.63
CA HIS A 179 -4.98 10.13 -11.99
C HIS A 179 -5.74 11.43 -12.30
N THR A 180 -6.98 11.56 -11.85
CA THR A 180 -7.73 12.81 -12.00
C THR A 180 -7.16 13.88 -11.08
N PRO A 181 -7.26 15.18 -11.45
CA PRO A 181 -6.83 16.27 -10.57
C PRO A 181 -7.46 16.20 -9.19
N ALA A 182 -8.75 15.82 -9.10
CA ALA A 182 -9.46 15.70 -7.84
C ALA A 182 -8.88 14.63 -6.90
N GLU A 183 -8.39 13.52 -7.45
CA GLU A 183 -7.73 12.46 -6.68
C GLU A 183 -6.32 12.86 -6.27
N VAL A 184 -5.56 13.43 -7.20
CA VAL A 184 -4.17 13.88 -6.99
C VAL A 184 -4.13 14.92 -5.87
N GLU A 185 -4.96 15.97 -5.95
CA GLU A 185 -5.06 17.01 -4.93
C GLU A 185 -5.35 16.44 -3.53
N ARG A 186 -6.25 15.45 -3.43
CA ARG A 186 -6.58 14.82 -2.15
C ARG A 186 -5.45 13.97 -1.62
N LEU A 187 -4.76 13.23 -2.49
CA LEU A 187 -3.58 12.47 -2.07
C LEU A 187 -2.45 13.40 -1.60
N GLU A 188 -2.25 14.54 -2.26
CA GLU A 188 -1.30 15.58 -1.83
C GLU A 188 -1.68 16.15 -0.44
N ARG A 189 -2.98 16.35 -0.17
CA ARG A 189 -3.46 16.74 1.17
C ARG A 189 -3.16 15.65 2.21
N VAL A 190 -3.33 14.36 1.88
CA VAL A 190 -2.91 13.27 2.77
C VAL A 190 -1.42 13.35 3.04
N GLN A 191 -0.61 13.56 2.02
CA GLN A 191 0.84 13.66 2.16
C GLN A 191 1.24 14.86 3.03
N ALA A 192 0.65 16.02 2.78
CA ALA A 192 0.90 17.24 3.53
C ALA A 192 0.42 17.18 4.99
N SER A 193 -0.64 16.39 5.27
CA SER A 193 -1.30 16.35 6.58
C SER A 193 -0.36 16.00 7.73
N HIS A 194 0.65 15.16 7.49
CA HIS A 194 1.69 14.79 8.47
C HIS A 194 3.12 14.98 7.94
N GLY A 195 3.27 15.62 6.78
CA GLY A 195 4.58 15.82 6.13
C GLY A 195 5.19 14.52 5.64
N TRP A 196 4.37 13.59 5.16
CA TRP A 196 4.83 12.28 4.70
C TRP A 196 5.89 12.38 3.61
N VAL A 197 6.98 11.64 3.79
CA VAL A 197 8.08 11.50 2.83
C VAL A 197 7.81 10.27 1.98
N ASP A 198 7.72 10.43 0.67
CA ASP A 198 7.56 9.33 -0.30
C ASP A 198 8.89 8.60 -0.46
N VAL A 199 8.99 7.40 0.12
CA VAL A 199 10.19 6.56 0.07
C VAL A 199 10.55 6.20 -1.36
N MET A 200 9.56 5.89 -2.20
CA MET A 200 9.82 5.49 -3.57
C MET A 200 10.44 6.64 -4.38
N ARG A 201 9.96 7.86 -4.17
CA ARG A 201 10.47 9.06 -4.86
C ARG A 201 11.77 9.61 -4.27
N ARG A 202 12.18 9.14 -3.09
CA ARG A 202 13.56 9.35 -2.60
C ARG A 202 14.59 8.51 -3.37
N HIS A 203 14.19 7.37 -3.93
CA HIS A 203 15.07 6.47 -4.68
C HIS A 203 14.93 6.61 -6.20
N VAL A 204 13.74 6.98 -6.69
CA VAL A 204 13.49 7.17 -8.12
C VAL A 204 13.13 8.63 -8.37
N PRO A 205 13.96 9.40 -9.10
CA PRO A 205 13.70 10.81 -9.41
C PRO A 205 12.31 11.03 -10.02
N ALA A 206 11.72 12.20 -9.76
CA ALA A 206 10.35 12.52 -10.19
C ALA A 206 10.18 12.50 -11.72
N GLU A 207 11.24 12.73 -12.47
CA GLU A 207 11.28 12.74 -13.94
C GLU A 207 11.25 11.33 -14.55
N LYS A 208 11.56 10.29 -13.77
CA LYS A 208 11.56 8.91 -14.22
C LYS A 208 10.21 8.25 -14.01
N LYS A 209 9.77 7.47 -15.00
CA LYS A 209 8.56 6.65 -14.86
C LYS A 209 8.73 5.62 -13.76
N LEU A 210 7.65 5.43 -13.00
CA LEU A 210 7.58 4.47 -11.91
C LEU A 210 6.18 3.88 -11.86
N PHE A 211 6.06 2.57 -12.03
CA PHE A 211 4.79 1.87 -12.08
C PHE A 211 4.80 0.67 -11.14
N THR A 212 3.63 0.36 -10.56
CA THR A 212 3.42 -0.79 -9.68
C THR A 212 2.24 -1.65 -10.11
N TRP A 213 1.46 -1.17 -11.07
CA TRP A 213 0.23 -1.78 -11.55
C TRP A 213 0.12 -1.74 -13.07
N TRP A 214 -0.39 -2.84 -13.68
CA TRP A 214 -0.72 -2.95 -15.10
C TRP A 214 -2.00 -3.75 -15.28
N SER A 215 -2.97 -3.18 -16.04
CA SER A 215 -4.26 -3.81 -16.28
C SER A 215 -4.13 -5.21 -16.90
N TYR A 216 -4.96 -6.16 -16.43
CA TYR A 216 -5.12 -7.48 -17.08
C TYR A 216 -5.63 -7.41 -18.53
N ARG A 217 -6.27 -6.30 -18.90
CA ARG A 217 -6.77 -6.11 -20.29
C ARG A 217 -5.64 -6.00 -21.31
N ASN A 218 -4.42 -5.68 -20.87
CA ASN A 218 -3.24 -5.65 -21.72
C ASN A 218 -2.59 -7.04 -21.71
N ARG A 219 -2.78 -7.82 -22.78
CA ARG A 219 -2.19 -9.16 -22.91
C ARG A 219 -0.66 -9.11 -22.88
N ASP A 220 -0.08 -8.19 -23.66
CA ASP A 220 1.34 -7.88 -23.61
C ASP A 220 1.58 -6.60 -22.81
N TRP A 221 1.64 -6.77 -21.50
CA TRP A 221 1.84 -5.65 -20.58
C TRP A 221 3.22 -5.02 -20.73
N ARG A 222 4.26 -5.82 -21.09
CA ARG A 222 5.62 -5.32 -21.28
C ARG A 222 5.73 -4.43 -22.52
N ALA A 223 5.27 -4.88 -23.68
CA ALA A 223 5.32 -4.11 -24.91
C ALA A 223 4.49 -2.84 -24.82
N SER A 224 3.28 -2.91 -24.23
CA SER A 224 2.43 -1.73 -24.06
C SER A 224 2.91 -0.79 -22.97
N ASN A 225 3.49 -1.31 -21.93
CA ASN A 225 3.95 -0.66 -20.69
C ASN A 225 2.99 0.44 -20.16
N ARG A 226 1.67 0.18 -20.24
CA ARG A 226 0.63 1.11 -19.78
C ARG A 226 0.41 0.98 -18.27
N GLY A 227 1.47 1.22 -17.51
CA GLY A 227 1.49 1.11 -16.06
C GLY A 227 1.02 2.38 -15.33
N ARG A 228 0.77 2.21 -14.03
CA ARG A 228 0.49 3.28 -13.05
C ARG A 228 1.18 2.96 -11.74
N ARG A 229 1.58 3.97 -10.99
CA ARG A 229 2.03 3.80 -9.61
C ARG A 229 0.85 3.96 -8.66
N LEU A 230 0.32 2.89 -8.15
CA LEU A 230 -0.82 2.87 -7.23
C LEU A 230 -0.42 2.48 -5.81
N ASP A 231 0.68 1.72 -5.67
CA ASP A 231 1.22 1.27 -4.39
C ASP A 231 2.31 2.25 -3.92
N HIS A 232 2.29 2.55 -2.63
CA HIS A 232 3.15 3.55 -2.03
C HIS A 232 3.75 3.05 -0.72
N ILE A 233 4.95 3.56 -0.41
CA ILE A 233 5.57 3.47 0.92
C ILE A 233 5.96 4.88 1.32
N TRP A 234 5.35 5.41 2.37
CA TRP A 234 5.63 6.71 2.94
C TRP A 234 6.12 6.58 4.37
N MET A 235 6.95 7.50 4.82
CA MET A 235 7.42 7.57 6.19
C MET A 235 7.28 8.98 6.74
N THR A 236 7.18 9.11 8.07
CA THR A 236 7.18 10.43 8.70
C THR A 236 8.58 11.07 8.63
N PRO A 237 8.69 12.42 8.70
CA PRO A 237 9.99 13.12 8.69
C PRO A 237 10.96 12.65 9.78
N ALA A 238 10.42 12.15 10.91
CA ALA A 238 11.24 11.55 11.98
C ALA A 238 12.03 10.29 11.54
N LEU A 239 11.71 9.72 10.39
CA LEU A 239 12.40 8.58 9.78
C LEU A 239 13.15 8.98 8.49
N ASP A 240 13.27 10.27 8.19
CA ASP A 240 13.98 10.69 6.97
C ASP A 240 15.41 10.14 6.97
N GLY A 241 15.82 9.57 5.84
CA GLY A 241 17.09 8.87 5.73
C GLY A 241 17.10 7.41 6.24
N ALA A 242 16.02 6.91 6.86
CA ALA A 242 15.98 5.52 7.32
C ALA A 242 15.82 4.49 6.20
N ALA A 243 15.16 4.84 5.09
CA ALA A 243 15.03 3.97 3.92
C ALA A 243 16.33 3.95 3.13
N ARG A 244 16.98 2.77 3.01
CA ARG A 244 18.30 2.60 2.41
C ARG A 244 18.24 2.07 0.99
N ALA A 245 17.19 1.33 0.63
CA ALA A 245 16.97 0.80 -0.71
C ALA A 245 15.47 0.69 -0.99
N MET A 246 15.10 0.71 -2.27
CA MET A 246 13.75 0.47 -2.73
C MET A 246 13.79 -0.29 -4.06
N THR A 247 12.91 -1.27 -4.22
CA THR A 247 12.76 -2.06 -5.44
C THR A 247 11.27 -2.26 -5.76
N VAL A 248 10.90 -2.04 -7.00
CA VAL A 248 9.64 -2.51 -7.56
C VAL A 248 9.92 -3.80 -8.31
N LEU A 249 9.28 -4.90 -7.91
CA LEU A 249 9.51 -6.22 -8.49
C LEU A 249 8.58 -6.43 -9.70
N ASP A 250 8.84 -5.71 -10.79
CA ASP A 250 7.99 -5.72 -12.00
C ASP A 250 7.91 -7.10 -12.66
N GLU A 251 8.96 -7.92 -12.57
CA GLU A 251 8.99 -9.31 -13.05
C GLU A 251 7.89 -10.19 -12.43
N ALA A 252 7.38 -9.85 -11.24
CA ALA A 252 6.27 -10.55 -10.63
C ALA A 252 4.98 -10.47 -11.48
N ARG A 253 4.90 -9.51 -12.40
CA ARG A 253 3.77 -9.38 -13.33
C ARG A 253 3.74 -10.47 -14.40
N ASP A 254 4.86 -11.18 -14.62
CA ASP A 254 4.95 -12.32 -15.55
C ASP A 254 4.66 -13.67 -14.87
N TRP A 255 4.49 -13.69 -13.55
CA TRP A 255 4.24 -14.95 -12.87
C TRP A 255 2.85 -15.52 -13.23
N PRO A 256 2.70 -16.84 -13.30
CA PRO A 256 1.41 -17.47 -13.61
C PRO A 256 0.32 -17.01 -12.65
N ARG A 257 -0.84 -16.61 -13.17
CA ARG A 257 -1.98 -16.12 -12.38
C ARG A 257 -1.64 -14.96 -11.43
N THR A 258 -0.71 -14.14 -11.83
CA THR A 258 -0.22 -13.00 -11.03
C THR A 258 -1.32 -12.02 -10.61
N SER A 259 -1.01 -11.14 -9.65
CA SER A 259 -1.77 -9.91 -9.42
C SER A 259 -1.53 -8.92 -10.55
N ASP A 260 -2.44 -7.99 -10.76
CA ASP A 260 -2.23 -6.80 -11.61
C ASP A 260 -1.30 -5.76 -10.95
N HIS A 261 -1.06 -5.90 -9.64
CA HIS A 261 -0.02 -5.19 -8.89
C HIS A 261 1.23 -6.06 -8.72
N VAL A 262 2.37 -5.42 -8.56
CA VAL A 262 3.64 -6.06 -8.22
C VAL A 262 4.12 -5.67 -6.82
N PRO A 263 4.93 -6.50 -6.14
CA PRO A 263 5.49 -6.14 -4.84
C PRO A 263 6.38 -4.90 -4.91
N VAL A 264 6.26 -4.03 -3.92
CA VAL A 264 7.20 -2.95 -3.64
C VAL A 264 7.93 -3.27 -2.36
N ILE A 265 9.26 -3.22 -2.39
CA ILE A 265 10.15 -3.57 -1.28
C ILE A 265 10.95 -2.34 -0.87
N ALA A 266 11.10 -2.11 0.44
CA ALA A 266 12.00 -1.10 0.96
C ALA A 266 12.80 -1.64 2.16
N ASP A 267 14.09 -1.35 2.19
CA ASP A 267 14.99 -1.72 3.28
C ASP A 267 15.18 -0.53 4.23
N PHE A 268 14.90 -0.74 5.50
CA PHE A 268 15.01 0.29 6.54
C PHE A 268 16.13 0.00 7.52
N VAL A 269 16.82 1.07 7.95
CA VAL A 269 17.74 1.09 9.09
C VAL A 269 17.32 2.24 9.99
N ILE A 270 16.75 1.92 11.15
CA ILE A 270 16.25 2.90 12.13
C ILE A 270 17.14 2.84 13.37
N GLU A 271 17.69 3.97 13.72
CA GLU A 271 18.51 4.19 14.92
C GLU A 271 17.66 4.40 16.17
#